data_fa44ac9425235857e023aabc8c43072f
#
_entry.id   fa44ac9425235857e023aabc8c43072f
#
_cell.length_a   1.000
_cell.length_b   1.000
_cell.length_c   1.000
_cell.angle_alpha   90.00
_cell.angle_beta   90.00
_cell.angle_gamma   90.00
#
_symmetry.space_group_name_H-M   'P 1'
#
loop_
_entity.id
_entity.type
_entity.pdbx_description
1 polymer ?
#
loop_
_entity_poly.entity_id
_entity_poly.type
_entity_poly.pdbx_seq_one_letter_code
_entity_poly.pdbx_strand_id
1 'polypeptide(L)'
;MPMRAWLDAALLTRPPRLLHALLPGCEWTGPCHALSGAPIIYLTFDDGPIPDETPWVLEQLALFEAKATFFCVGQNLERCPDIARAALAAGHRVGNHTHQHRSAWATGRASYLDDAAECQVIIGELDGVKPGGSDYQSPRSLFRPPYGRLTWSLLRDLRADYRVIMWSVLTRDYNPSLSPESCLRDTLATVRPGDVLVFHDSQKASARLRFVLPRVLTHLAGQGYQFSAL
;
A
#
# COMPACT_ATOMS: atom_id res chain seq x y z
N MET A 1 8.42 -19.00 -25.11
CA MET A 1 8.94 -18.35 -23.91
C MET A 1 9.19 -19.40 -22.84
N PRO A 2 10.35 -19.44 -22.17
CA PRO A 2 10.68 -20.52 -21.25
C PRO A 2 9.78 -20.48 -20.01
N MET A 3 9.31 -21.63 -19.60
CA MET A 3 8.44 -21.88 -18.42
C MET A 3 8.97 -21.25 -17.11
N ARG A 4 10.28 -21.06 -16.97
CA ARG A 4 10.91 -20.34 -15.84
C ARG A 4 10.48 -18.88 -15.74
N ALA A 5 10.35 -18.14 -16.82
CA ALA A 5 9.95 -16.72 -16.82
C ALA A 5 8.51 -16.51 -16.30
N TRP A 6 7.62 -17.49 -16.51
CA TRP A 6 6.25 -17.47 -15.99
C TRP A 6 6.17 -17.75 -14.49
N LEU A 7 6.97 -18.70 -14.00
CA LEU A 7 7.04 -19.00 -12.56
C LEU A 7 7.64 -17.82 -11.78
N ASP A 8 8.68 -17.19 -12.30
CA ASP A 8 9.30 -16.02 -11.67
C ASP A 8 8.34 -14.81 -11.65
N ALA A 9 7.59 -14.59 -12.73
CA ALA A 9 6.60 -13.49 -12.79
C ALA A 9 5.43 -13.72 -11.82
N ALA A 10 4.88 -14.93 -11.76
CA ALA A 10 3.79 -15.27 -10.86
C ALA A 10 4.21 -15.19 -9.38
N LEU A 11 5.42 -15.66 -9.04
CA LEU A 11 5.99 -15.58 -7.69
C LEU A 11 6.24 -14.14 -7.23
N LEU A 12 6.62 -13.25 -8.16
CA LEU A 12 6.85 -11.84 -7.84
C LEU A 12 5.53 -11.05 -7.73
N THR A 13 4.50 -11.42 -8.52
CA THR A 13 3.19 -10.78 -8.43
C THR A 13 2.43 -11.23 -7.18
N ARG A 14 2.48 -12.53 -6.86
CA ARG A 14 1.83 -13.08 -5.67
C ARG A 14 2.85 -13.81 -4.79
N PRO A 15 3.28 -13.20 -3.66
CA PRO A 15 4.22 -13.84 -2.75
C PRO A 15 3.69 -15.21 -2.26
N PRO A 16 4.51 -16.28 -2.28
CA PRO A 16 4.11 -17.57 -1.77
C PRO A 16 3.74 -17.49 -0.28
N ARG A 17 2.72 -18.24 0.14
CA ARG A 17 2.29 -18.28 1.56
C ARG A 17 3.41 -18.65 2.53
N LEU A 18 4.44 -19.35 2.05
CA LEU A 18 5.62 -19.66 2.85
C LEU A 18 6.35 -18.38 3.32
N LEU A 19 6.36 -17.30 2.50
CA LEU A 19 6.95 -16.01 2.90
C LEU A 19 6.14 -15.34 4.02
N HIS A 20 4.82 -15.58 4.08
CA HIS A 20 4.01 -15.08 5.19
C HIS A 20 4.44 -15.68 6.53
N ALA A 21 4.84 -16.96 6.53
CA ALA A 21 5.34 -17.63 7.73
C ALA A 21 6.74 -17.12 8.18
N LEU A 22 7.50 -16.51 7.28
CA LEU A 22 8.81 -15.91 7.61
C LEU A 22 8.69 -14.57 8.34
N LEU A 23 7.54 -13.89 8.22
CA LEU A 23 7.26 -12.60 8.89
C LEU A 23 5.95 -12.70 9.68
N PRO A 24 5.91 -13.52 10.75
CA PRO A 24 4.71 -13.71 11.55
C PRO A 24 4.31 -12.41 12.24
N GLY A 25 3.03 -12.06 12.10
CA GLY A 25 2.46 -10.83 12.64
C GLY A 25 2.52 -9.63 11.70
N CYS A 26 2.94 -9.82 10.44
CA CYS A 26 2.56 -8.95 9.35
C CYS A 26 1.18 -9.35 8.82
N GLU A 27 0.41 -8.37 8.38
CA GLU A 27 -0.88 -8.57 7.72
C GLU A 27 -0.67 -8.58 6.20
N TRP A 28 -1.11 -9.66 5.53
CA TRP A 28 -0.92 -9.88 4.09
C TRP A 28 -2.22 -9.79 3.31
N THR A 29 -3.34 -9.97 4.01
CA THR A 29 -4.71 -9.94 3.47
C THR A 29 -5.63 -9.33 4.50
N GLY A 30 -6.77 -8.79 4.06
CA GLY A 30 -7.87 -8.38 4.91
C GLY A 30 -9.04 -9.38 4.90
N PRO A 31 -10.16 -9.04 5.53
CA PRO A 31 -11.42 -9.76 5.40
C PRO A 31 -11.83 -9.96 3.94
N CYS A 32 -12.28 -11.18 3.60
CA CYS A 32 -12.60 -11.53 2.21
C CYS A 32 -13.93 -10.94 1.73
N HIS A 33 -14.89 -10.70 2.64
CA HIS A 33 -16.24 -10.26 2.29
C HIS A 33 -16.73 -9.16 3.23
N ALA A 34 -17.52 -8.25 2.68
CA ALA A 34 -18.25 -7.25 3.43
C ALA A 34 -19.44 -7.88 4.19
N LEU A 35 -20.05 -7.13 5.09
CA LEU A 35 -21.28 -7.55 5.77
C LEU A 35 -22.43 -7.84 4.79
N SER A 36 -22.42 -7.21 3.62
CA SER A 36 -23.34 -7.48 2.51
C SER A 36 -23.11 -8.81 1.80
N GLY A 37 -21.99 -9.51 2.08
CA GLY A 37 -21.55 -10.71 1.38
C GLY A 37 -20.72 -10.41 0.11
N ALA A 38 -20.59 -9.16 -0.31
CA ALA A 38 -19.77 -8.81 -1.48
C ALA A 38 -18.28 -9.07 -1.23
N PRO A 39 -17.52 -9.57 -2.21
CA PRO A 39 -16.07 -9.76 -2.07
C PRO A 39 -15.37 -8.41 -1.95
N ILE A 40 -14.33 -8.33 -1.11
CA ILE A 40 -13.58 -7.10 -0.85
C ILE A 40 -12.17 -7.21 -1.45
N ILE A 41 -11.68 -6.08 -1.96
CA ILE A 41 -10.29 -5.83 -2.32
C ILE A 41 -9.79 -4.60 -1.57
N TYR A 42 -8.54 -4.66 -1.11
CA TYR A 42 -7.84 -3.54 -0.47
C TYR A 42 -6.81 -2.97 -1.43
N LEU A 43 -7.16 -1.85 -2.06
CA LEU A 43 -6.22 -1.11 -2.90
C LEU A 43 -5.27 -0.32 -2.02
N THR A 44 -3.98 -0.42 -2.29
CA THR A 44 -2.95 0.33 -1.57
C THR A 44 -1.98 0.98 -2.56
N PHE A 45 -1.51 2.17 -2.21
CA PHE A 45 -0.60 2.97 -3.01
C PHE A 45 0.61 3.32 -2.15
N ASP A 46 1.81 3.07 -2.67
CA ASP A 46 3.08 3.32 -1.99
C ASP A 46 3.82 4.48 -2.69
N ASP A 47 4.72 5.15 -1.96
CA ASP A 47 5.65 6.21 -2.39
C ASP A 47 5.08 7.63 -2.41
N GLY A 48 3.79 7.84 -2.52
CA GLY A 48 3.16 9.16 -2.54
C GLY A 48 3.27 9.95 -1.21
N PRO A 49 2.57 11.09 -1.08
CA PRO A 49 1.85 11.77 -2.16
C PRO A 49 2.80 12.55 -3.07
N ILE A 50 2.51 12.55 -4.36
CA ILE A 50 3.22 13.43 -5.30
C ILE A 50 2.21 14.20 -6.18
N PRO A 51 2.56 15.39 -6.68
CA PRO A 51 1.77 16.10 -7.67
C PRO A 51 1.49 15.20 -8.88
N ASP A 52 0.41 15.44 -9.59
CA ASP A 52 -0.05 14.76 -10.80
C ASP A 52 -0.54 13.32 -10.60
N GLU A 53 0.22 12.43 -9.93
CA GLU A 53 -0.15 11.02 -9.81
C GLU A 53 -1.16 10.78 -8.69
N THR A 54 -0.87 11.24 -7.47
CA THR A 54 -1.78 11.00 -6.33
C THR A 54 -3.16 11.64 -6.54
N PRO A 55 -3.28 12.92 -6.99
CA PRO A 55 -4.59 13.50 -7.32
C PRO A 55 -5.31 12.73 -8.41
N TRP A 56 -4.63 12.32 -9.47
CA TRP A 56 -5.22 11.50 -10.52
C TRP A 56 -5.74 10.15 -9.98
N VAL A 57 -5.00 9.49 -9.08
CA VAL A 57 -5.46 8.26 -8.41
C VAL A 57 -6.74 8.52 -7.62
N LEU A 58 -6.82 9.61 -6.86
CA LEU A 58 -8.02 9.98 -6.11
C LEU A 58 -9.22 10.16 -7.03
N GLU A 59 -9.04 10.80 -8.18
CA GLU A 59 -10.09 10.94 -9.20
C GLU A 59 -10.56 9.57 -9.72
N GLN A 60 -9.62 8.65 -10.03
CA GLN A 60 -9.99 7.31 -10.48
C GLN A 60 -10.75 6.53 -9.42
N LEU A 61 -10.34 6.60 -8.17
CA LEU A 61 -11.02 5.92 -7.05
C LEU A 61 -12.43 6.47 -6.83
N ALA A 62 -12.62 7.79 -6.97
CA ALA A 62 -13.93 8.44 -6.83
C ALA A 62 -14.95 7.92 -7.85
N LEU A 63 -14.55 7.62 -9.10
CA LEU A 63 -15.44 7.08 -10.13
C LEU A 63 -16.06 5.72 -9.75
N PHE A 64 -15.47 5.00 -8.84
CA PHE A 64 -15.90 3.67 -8.38
C PHE A 64 -16.34 3.66 -6.91
N GLU A 65 -16.48 4.83 -6.27
CA GLU A 65 -16.73 4.96 -4.82
C GLU A 65 -15.73 4.16 -3.97
N ALA A 66 -14.55 3.90 -4.54
CA ALA A 66 -13.53 3.06 -3.96
C ALA A 66 -12.80 3.78 -2.82
N LYS A 67 -12.53 3.05 -1.73
CA LYS A 67 -11.65 3.52 -0.66
C LYS A 67 -10.34 2.75 -0.71
N ALA A 68 -9.24 3.44 -0.39
CA ALA A 68 -7.90 2.91 -0.48
C ALA A 68 -7.04 3.34 0.70
N THR A 69 -5.86 2.73 0.82
CA THR A 69 -4.85 3.13 1.81
C THR A 69 -3.58 3.58 1.08
N PHE A 70 -3.08 4.76 1.43
CA PHE A 70 -1.87 5.34 0.88
C PHE A 70 -0.74 5.22 1.92
N PHE A 71 0.29 4.44 1.63
CA PHE A 71 1.50 4.35 2.44
C PHE A 71 2.47 5.43 1.98
N CYS A 72 2.47 6.53 2.70
CA CYS A 72 3.11 7.78 2.30
C CYS A 72 4.53 7.88 2.85
N VAL A 73 5.44 8.41 2.03
CA VAL A 73 6.79 8.79 2.43
C VAL A 73 6.72 10.15 3.13
N GLY A 74 7.30 10.27 4.33
CA GLY A 74 7.22 11.47 5.16
C GLY A 74 7.70 12.73 4.44
N GLN A 75 8.82 12.67 3.71
CA GLN A 75 9.30 13.79 2.90
C GLN A 75 8.29 14.25 1.84
N ASN A 76 7.46 13.35 1.32
CA ASN A 76 6.42 13.71 0.36
C ASN A 76 5.19 14.30 1.07
N LEU A 77 4.88 13.82 2.28
CA LEU A 77 3.85 14.45 3.12
C LEU A 77 4.19 15.90 3.46
N GLU A 78 5.46 16.19 3.79
CA GLU A 78 5.94 17.56 4.05
C GLU A 78 5.83 18.46 2.81
N ARG A 79 6.17 17.92 1.64
CA ARG A 79 6.12 18.67 0.37
C ARG A 79 4.71 18.90 -0.14
N CYS A 80 3.82 17.95 0.08
CA CYS A 80 2.47 17.92 -0.51
C CYS A 80 1.40 17.61 0.54
N PRO A 81 1.33 18.35 1.68
CA PRO A 81 0.41 18.03 2.76
C PRO A 81 -1.06 18.16 2.34
N ASP A 82 -1.37 19.04 1.40
CA ASP A 82 -2.74 19.26 0.94
C ASP A 82 -3.29 18.08 0.13
N ILE A 83 -2.42 17.36 -0.58
CA ILE A 83 -2.80 16.14 -1.30
C ILE A 83 -3.15 15.03 -0.29
N ALA A 84 -2.36 14.90 0.77
CA ALA A 84 -2.66 13.94 1.84
C ALA A 84 -3.96 14.28 2.57
N ARG A 85 -4.21 15.56 2.88
CA ARG A 85 -5.49 16.03 3.44
C ARG A 85 -6.67 15.74 2.52
N ALA A 86 -6.52 15.93 1.21
CA ALA A 86 -7.55 15.60 0.23
C ALA A 86 -7.86 14.10 0.22
N ALA A 87 -6.85 13.23 0.32
CA ALA A 87 -7.04 11.80 0.44
C ALA A 87 -7.82 11.42 1.71
N LEU A 88 -7.46 11.98 2.86
CA LEU A 88 -8.17 11.78 4.14
C LEU A 88 -9.63 12.29 4.06
N ALA A 89 -9.84 13.50 3.54
CA ALA A 89 -11.17 14.09 3.36
C ALA A 89 -12.06 13.26 2.43
N ALA A 90 -11.49 12.59 1.43
CA ALA A 90 -12.18 11.65 0.56
C ALA A 90 -12.48 10.28 1.22
N GLY A 91 -12.09 10.09 2.49
CA GLY A 91 -12.34 8.87 3.25
C GLY A 91 -11.33 7.73 2.97
N HIS A 92 -10.19 8.06 2.39
CA HIS A 92 -9.07 7.13 2.30
C HIS A 92 -8.27 7.12 3.61
N ARG A 93 -7.37 6.14 3.75
CA ARG A 93 -6.45 6.08 4.89
C ARG A 93 -5.04 6.41 4.47
N VAL A 94 -4.29 7.05 5.37
CA VAL A 94 -2.85 7.28 5.23
C VAL A 94 -2.12 6.36 6.20
N GLY A 95 -1.09 5.70 5.70
CA GLY A 95 -0.19 4.85 6.46
C GLY A 95 1.26 5.31 6.29
N ASN A 96 2.11 4.83 7.17
CA ASN A 96 3.51 5.20 7.26
C ASN A 96 4.38 4.34 6.32
N HIS A 97 5.18 5.00 5.46
CA HIS A 97 6.15 4.35 4.57
C HIS A 97 7.59 4.81 4.84
N THR A 98 7.90 5.11 6.13
CA THR A 98 9.10 5.79 6.62
C THR A 98 9.23 7.24 6.11
N HIS A 99 10.12 8.02 6.70
CA HIS A 99 10.28 9.43 6.30
C HIS A 99 11.11 9.58 5.01
N GLN A 100 12.19 8.80 4.86
CA GLN A 100 13.12 8.89 3.74
C GLN A 100 13.11 7.67 2.81
N HIS A 101 12.09 6.82 2.90
CA HIS A 101 11.98 5.58 2.10
C HIS A 101 13.21 4.68 2.21
N ARG A 102 13.78 4.54 3.42
CA ARG A 102 14.99 3.76 3.67
C ARG A 102 14.72 2.25 3.68
N SER A 103 15.69 1.49 3.16
CA SER A 103 15.63 0.02 3.25
C SER A 103 16.06 -0.44 4.64
N ALA A 104 15.24 -1.24 5.31
CA ALA A 104 15.56 -1.83 6.62
C ALA A 104 16.80 -2.75 6.61
N TRP A 105 17.19 -3.25 5.44
CA TRP A 105 18.40 -4.08 5.31
C TRP A 105 19.69 -3.26 5.17
N ALA A 106 19.58 -1.99 4.83
CA ALA A 106 20.71 -1.08 4.62
C ALA A 106 20.81 0.02 5.69
N THR A 107 19.89 0.04 6.67
CA THR A 107 19.80 1.08 7.69
C THR A 107 19.92 0.44 9.07
N GLY A 108 20.71 1.07 9.96
CA GLY A 108 20.81 0.64 11.35
C GLY A 108 19.45 0.70 12.04
N ARG A 109 19.20 -0.23 12.99
CA ARG A 109 17.90 -0.42 13.65
C ARG A 109 17.37 0.87 14.27
N ALA A 110 18.18 1.61 15.05
CA ALA A 110 17.75 2.86 15.68
C ALA A 110 17.35 3.90 14.64
N SER A 111 18.21 4.16 13.66
CA SER A 111 17.95 5.15 12.60
C SER A 111 16.73 4.79 11.72
N TYR A 112 16.40 3.49 11.58
CA TYR A 112 15.21 3.08 10.86
C TYR A 112 13.94 3.36 11.68
N LEU A 113 13.98 3.12 12.99
CA LEU A 113 12.86 3.41 13.89
C LEU A 113 12.64 4.92 14.03
N ASP A 114 13.71 5.71 14.11
CA ASP A 114 13.63 7.18 14.11
C ASP A 114 13.00 7.70 12.81
N ASP A 115 13.39 7.16 11.66
CA ASP A 115 12.84 7.49 10.33
C ASP A 115 11.34 7.15 10.23
N ALA A 116 10.91 6.04 10.82
CA ALA A 116 9.49 5.68 10.91
C ALA A 116 8.72 6.59 11.87
N ALA A 117 9.29 6.94 13.03
CA ALA A 117 8.68 7.82 14.01
C ALA A 117 8.50 9.25 13.47
N GLU A 118 9.49 9.78 12.74
CA GLU A 118 9.43 11.09 12.08
C GLU A 118 8.24 11.16 11.10
N CYS A 119 8.08 10.16 10.24
CA CYS A 119 6.92 10.07 9.36
C CYS A 119 5.60 10.00 10.13
N GLN A 120 5.56 9.28 11.25
CA GLN A 120 4.34 9.13 12.05
C GLN A 120 3.90 10.45 12.70
N VAL A 121 4.83 11.31 13.11
CA VAL A 121 4.52 12.64 13.64
C VAL A 121 3.79 13.46 12.60
N ILE A 122 4.28 13.47 11.35
CA ILE A 122 3.68 14.22 10.26
C ILE A 122 2.26 13.70 9.94
N ILE A 123 2.07 12.37 9.93
CA ILE A 123 0.74 11.77 9.74
C ILE A 123 -0.22 12.20 10.86
N GLY A 124 0.24 12.18 12.11
CA GLY A 124 -0.57 12.63 13.26
C GLY A 124 -1.04 14.08 13.14
N GLU A 125 -0.18 14.97 12.65
CA GLU A 125 -0.54 16.37 12.40
C GLU A 125 -1.59 16.54 11.29
N LEU A 126 -1.54 15.68 10.26
CA LEU A 126 -2.54 15.70 9.18
C LEU A 126 -3.91 15.21 9.65
N ASP A 127 -3.95 14.19 10.50
CA ASP A 127 -5.18 13.64 11.09
C ASP A 127 -5.79 14.53 12.18
N GLY A 128 -5.10 15.60 12.60
CA GLY A 128 -5.49 16.45 13.72
C GLY A 128 -5.39 15.76 15.10
N VAL A 129 -4.74 14.62 15.18
CA VAL A 129 -4.50 13.85 16.40
C VAL A 129 -3.23 14.38 17.06
N LYS A 130 -3.37 15.06 18.20
CA LYS A 130 -2.19 15.51 18.96
C LYS A 130 -1.43 14.31 19.54
N PRO A 131 -0.10 14.24 19.36
CA PRO A 131 0.71 13.22 20.04
C PRO A 131 0.49 13.30 21.57
N GLY A 132 0.10 12.20 22.21
CA GLY A 132 -0.07 12.10 23.68
C GLY A 132 -1.44 12.46 24.24
N GLY A 133 -2.47 12.67 23.43
CA GLY A 133 -3.86 12.85 23.90
C GLY A 133 -4.47 11.55 24.45
N SER A 134 -5.31 11.62 25.48
CA SER A 134 -6.01 10.47 26.11
C SER A 134 -6.95 9.70 25.17
N ASP A 135 -7.24 10.22 24.00
CA ASP A 135 -8.06 9.58 22.95
C ASP A 135 -7.25 8.66 22.03
N TYR A 136 -5.99 8.33 22.40
CA TYR A 136 -5.10 7.42 21.68
C TYR A 136 -5.48 5.93 21.86
N GLN A 137 -6.77 5.62 21.95
CA GLN A 137 -7.30 4.27 21.69
C GLN A 137 -7.66 4.08 20.21
N SER A 138 -7.02 4.87 19.32
CA SER A 138 -7.09 4.69 17.89
C SER A 138 -6.51 3.32 17.51
N PRO A 139 -7.09 2.62 16.53
CA PRO A 139 -6.48 1.40 15.99
C PRO A 139 -5.04 1.71 15.60
N ARG A 140 -4.09 0.82 15.95
CA ARG A 140 -2.67 1.01 15.68
C ARG A 140 -2.46 1.56 14.28
N SER A 141 -1.57 2.53 14.15
CA SER A 141 -1.24 3.15 12.87
C SER A 141 -0.78 2.10 11.84
N LEU A 142 -1.07 2.34 10.58
CA LEU A 142 -0.65 1.44 9.50
C LEU A 142 0.80 1.74 9.10
N PHE A 143 1.59 0.70 8.94
CA PHE A 143 2.98 0.80 8.51
C PHE A 143 3.27 -0.21 7.40
N ARG A 144 3.95 0.21 6.35
CA ARG A 144 4.49 -0.68 5.33
C ARG A 144 5.98 -0.40 5.16
N PRO A 145 6.86 -1.43 5.29
CA PRO A 145 8.28 -1.23 5.11
C PRO A 145 8.61 -1.01 3.63
N PRO A 146 9.44 -0.01 3.29
CA PRO A 146 9.97 0.16 1.95
C PRO A 146 10.57 -1.14 1.39
N TYR A 147 10.28 -1.42 0.12
CA TYR A 147 10.71 -2.64 -0.58
C TYR A 147 10.21 -3.96 0.03
N GLY A 148 9.30 -3.93 1.00
CA GLY A 148 8.89 -5.11 1.76
C GLY A 148 10.01 -5.74 2.61
N ARG A 149 11.05 -4.99 2.90
CA ARG A 149 12.24 -5.47 3.62
C ARG A 149 12.13 -5.18 5.09
N LEU A 150 12.25 -6.23 5.91
CA LEU A 150 12.30 -6.14 7.37
C LEU A 150 13.32 -7.13 7.93
N THR A 151 13.85 -6.81 9.12
CA THR A 151 14.51 -7.76 10.00
C THR A 151 13.55 -8.17 11.12
N TRP A 152 13.76 -9.32 11.74
CA TRP A 152 12.94 -9.81 12.85
C TRP A 152 12.94 -8.87 14.06
N SER A 153 14.08 -8.21 14.33
CA SER A 153 14.19 -7.24 15.41
C SER A 153 13.33 -6.00 15.14
N LEU A 154 13.40 -5.43 13.93
CA LEU A 154 12.58 -4.29 13.53
C LEU A 154 11.09 -4.64 13.52
N LEU A 155 10.71 -5.81 13.02
CA LEU A 155 9.33 -6.25 13.03
C LEU A 155 8.76 -6.31 14.44
N ARG A 156 9.53 -6.84 15.40
CA ARG A 156 9.13 -6.91 16.81
C ARG A 156 8.88 -5.52 17.40
N ASP A 157 9.78 -4.55 17.11
CA ASP A 157 9.65 -3.20 17.63
C ASP A 157 8.47 -2.46 16.99
N LEU A 158 8.37 -2.50 15.67
CA LEU A 158 7.31 -1.82 14.93
C LEU A 158 5.91 -2.34 15.31
N ARG A 159 5.76 -3.61 15.61
CA ARG A 159 4.47 -4.19 16.03
C ARG A 159 3.95 -3.68 17.38
N ALA A 160 4.77 -3.03 18.19
CA ALA A 160 4.30 -2.38 19.43
C ALA A 160 3.29 -1.25 19.09
N ASP A 161 3.60 -0.45 18.05
CA ASP A 161 2.89 0.77 17.75
C ASP A 161 2.10 0.69 16.42
N TYR A 162 2.46 -0.26 15.54
CA TYR A 162 1.92 -0.36 14.18
C TYR A 162 1.25 -1.70 13.90
N ARG A 163 0.27 -1.67 12.99
CA ARG A 163 -0.13 -2.80 12.17
C ARG A 163 0.81 -2.82 10.96
N VAL A 164 1.65 -3.84 10.85
CA VAL A 164 2.60 -3.96 9.75
C VAL A 164 1.94 -4.67 8.57
N ILE A 165 1.67 -3.90 7.53
CA ILE A 165 0.91 -4.33 6.36
C ILE A 165 1.87 -4.70 5.22
N MET A 166 1.81 -5.93 4.77
CA MET A 166 2.46 -6.40 3.55
C MET A 166 1.44 -6.41 2.39
N TRP A 167 1.58 -7.34 1.45
CA TRP A 167 0.67 -7.48 0.32
C TRP A 167 0.54 -8.92 -0.12
N SER A 168 -0.58 -9.24 -0.72
CA SER A 168 -0.81 -10.52 -1.37
C SER A 168 -0.71 -10.44 -2.90
N VAL A 169 -0.86 -9.23 -3.47
CA VAL A 169 -0.68 -8.98 -4.91
C VAL A 169 0.13 -7.70 -5.13
N LEU A 170 1.26 -7.84 -5.81
CA LEU A 170 2.11 -6.73 -6.24
C LEU A 170 1.92 -6.53 -7.75
N THR A 171 1.39 -5.38 -8.16
CA THR A 171 1.13 -5.08 -9.57
C THR A 171 2.41 -4.99 -10.40
N ARG A 172 3.53 -4.62 -9.76
CA ARG A 172 4.83 -4.39 -10.42
C ARG A 172 4.82 -3.22 -11.40
N ASP A 173 3.91 -2.29 -11.21
CA ASP A 173 3.75 -1.07 -12.01
C ASP A 173 5.01 -0.18 -12.03
N TYR A 174 5.85 -0.26 -11.01
CA TYR A 174 7.15 0.42 -10.94
C TYR A 174 8.22 -0.18 -11.88
N ASN A 175 7.99 -1.37 -12.45
CA ASN A 175 9.02 -2.07 -13.23
C ASN A 175 8.98 -1.65 -14.71
N PRO A 176 9.96 -0.86 -15.22
CA PRO A 176 9.96 -0.37 -16.58
C PRO A 176 10.14 -1.48 -17.63
N SER A 177 10.59 -2.68 -17.23
CA SER A 177 10.74 -3.82 -18.14
C SER A 177 9.44 -4.58 -18.39
N LEU A 178 8.35 -4.26 -17.66
CA LEU A 178 7.04 -4.82 -17.91
C LEU A 178 6.21 -3.89 -18.81
N SER A 179 5.54 -4.49 -19.80
CA SER A 179 4.52 -3.74 -20.52
C SER A 179 3.28 -3.52 -19.62
N PRO A 180 2.53 -2.43 -19.82
CA PRO A 180 1.29 -2.19 -19.08
C PRO A 180 0.28 -3.34 -19.21
N GLU A 181 0.20 -3.99 -20.36
CA GLU A 181 -0.69 -5.12 -20.63
C GLU A 181 -0.27 -6.37 -19.84
N SER A 182 1.04 -6.62 -19.73
CA SER A 182 1.55 -7.72 -18.89
C SER A 182 1.29 -7.46 -17.42
N CYS A 183 1.49 -6.22 -16.95
CA CYS A 183 1.19 -5.80 -15.59
C CYS A 183 -0.30 -6.04 -15.27
N LEU A 184 -1.22 -5.61 -16.15
CA LEU A 184 -2.66 -5.82 -16.00
C LEU A 184 -3.03 -7.30 -15.98
N ARG A 185 -2.58 -8.07 -16.97
CA ARG A 185 -2.88 -9.49 -17.09
C ARG A 185 -2.43 -10.27 -15.86
N ASP A 186 -1.18 -10.06 -15.41
CA ASP A 186 -0.61 -10.78 -14.29
C ASP A 186 -1.33 -10.41 -12.97
N THR A 187 -1.74 -9.15 -12.79
CA THR A 187 -2.54 -8.69 -11.66
C THR A 187 -3.90 -9.38 -11.66
N LEU A 188 -4.68 -9.28 -12.74
CA LEU A 188 -6.04 -9.84 -12.79
C LEU A 188 -6.07 -11.36 -12.67
N ALA A 189 -5.04 -12.05 -13.18
CA ALA A 189 -4.94 -13.52 -13.08
C ALA A 189 -4.77 -14.04 -11.65
N THR A 190 -4.35 -13.17 -10.71
CA THR A 190 -3.97 -13.59 -9.35
C THR A 190 -4.90 -13.06 -8.25
N VAL A 191 -5.68 -12.01 -8.52
CA VAL A 191 -6.56 -11.35 -7.54
C VAL A 191 -7.63 -12.29 -6.99
N ARG A 192 -7.84 -12.22 -5.68
CA ARG A 192 -8.85 -12.99 -4.92
C ARG A 192 -9.49 -12.11 -3.83
N PRO A 193 -10.68 -12.44 -3.33
CA PRO A 193 -11.28 -11.73 -2.21
C PRO A 193 -10.34 -11.64 -1.00
N GLY A 194 -10.26 -10.48 -0.38
CA GLY A 194 -9.40 -10.19 0.76
C GLY A 194 -7.98 -9.77 0.40
N ASP A 195 -7.63 -9.76 -0.89
CA ASP A 195 -6.27 -9.39 -1.29
C ASP A 195 -5.95 -7.91 -1.03
N VAL A 196 -4.72 -7.68 -0.60
CA VAL A 196 -4.09 -6.37 -0.53
C VAL A 196 -3.26 -6.19 -1.80
N LEU A 197 -3.71 -5.28 -2.67
CA LEU A 197 -3.06 -4.95 -3.94
C LEU A 197 -2.15 -3.74 -3.76
N VAL A 198 -0.91 -3.83 -4.23
CA VAL A 198 0.04 -2.70 -4.22
C VAL A 198 0.19 -2.12 -5.61
N PHE A 199 -0.08 -0.82 -5.68
CA PHE A 199 0.28 0.11 -6.73
C PHE A 199 1.29 1.14 -6.18
N HIS A 200 1.89 1.94 -7.05
CA HIS A 200 2.79 3.02 -6.66
C HIS A 200 2.34 4.32 -7.33
N ASP A 201 1.91 5.30 -6.53
CA ASP A 201 1.58 6.64 -7.02
C ASP A 201 2.84 7.49 -7.12
N SER A 202 3.75 7.04 -8.00
CA SER A 202 5.06 7.64 -8.22
C SER A 202 5.34 7.85 -9.72
N GLN A 203 6.19 8.82 -10.08
CA GLN A 203 6.52 9.11 -11.48
C GLN A 203 7.04 7.88 -12.23
N LYS A 204 7.81 7.04 -11.54
CA LYS A 204 8.36 5.80 -12.10
C LYS A 204 7.26 4.81 -12.53
N ALA A 205 6.16 4.76 -11.80
CA ALA A 205 5.04 3.87 -12.07
C ALA A 205 4.01 4.45 -13.05
N SER A 206 4.01 5.79 -13.25
CA SER A 206 2.98 6.57 -13.92
C SER A 206 2.38 5.90 -15.16
N ALA A 207 3.20 5.54 -16.14
CA ALA A 207 2.71 4.99 -17.40
C ALA A 207 1.92 3.67 -17.22
N ARG A 208 2.36 2.79 -16.30
CA ARG A 208 1.70 1.52 -16.01
C ARG A 208 0.52 1.71 -15.07
N LEU A 209 0.67 2.52 -14.02
CA LEU A 209 -0.39 2.88 -13.12
C LEU A 209 -1.62 3.42 -13.88
N ARG A 210 -1.40 4.42 -14.76
CA ARG A 210 -2.47 5.04 -15.54
C ARG A 210 -3.15 4.09 -16.54
N PHE A 211 -2.45 3.06 -16.98
CA PHE A 211 -3.03 2.01 -17.81
C PHE A 211 -3.76 0.94 -17.01
N VAL A 212 -3.17 0.50 -15.90
CA VAL A 212 -3.61 -0.68 -15.14
C VAL A 212 -4.76 -0.35 -14.20
N LEU A 213 -4.65 0.73 -13.41
CA LEU A 213 -5.60 1.03 -12.34
C LEU A 213 -7.05 1.14 -12.83
N PRO A 214 -7.39 1.94 -13.87
CA PRO A 214 -8.78 2.04 -14.33
C PRO A 214 -9.35 0.71 -14.80
N ARG A 215 -8.51 -0.13 -15.42
CA ARG A 215 -8.91 -1.44 -15.95
C ARG A 215 -9.13 -2.47 -14.85
N VAL A 216 -8.30 -2.44 -13.80
CA VAL A 216 -8.49 -3.27 -12.60
C VAL A 216 -9.77 -2.87 -11.88
N LEU A 217 -10.00 -1.56 -11.66
CA LEU A 217 -11.23 -1.04 -11.05
C LEU A 217 -12.46 -1.48 -11.83
N THR A 218 -12.49 -1.25 -13.15
CA THR A 218 -13.62 -1.63 -14.01
C THR A 218 -13.88 -3.13 -13.96
N HIS A 219 -12.83 -3.95 -14.08
CA HIS A 219 -12.96 -5.41 -14.10
C HIS A 219 -13.52 -5.95 -12.77
N LEU A 220 -12.95 -5.51 -11.65
CA LEU A 220 -13.36 -6.01 -10.34
C LEU A 220 -14.73 -5.47 -9.91
N ALA A 221 -15.04 -4.20 -10.18
CA ALA A 221 -16.37 -3.64 -9.94
C ALA A 221 -17.44 -4.39 -10.76
N GLY A 222 -17.14 -4.72 -12.02
CA GLY A 222 -18.01 -5.54 -12.87
C GLY A 222 -18.25 -6.96 -12.36
N GLN A 223 -17.37 -7.46 -11.48
CA GLN A 223 -17.53 -8.74 -10.78
C GLN A 223 -18.16 -8.61 -9.39
N GLY A 224 -18.61 -7.42 -9.00
CA GLY A 224 -19.26 -7.15 -7.73
C GLY A 224 -18.32 -6.97 -6.53
N TYR A 225 -17.02 -6.77 -6.78
CA TYR A 225 -16.08 -6.46 -5.69
C TYR A 225 -16.33 -5.06 -5.13
N GLN A 226 -16.18 -4.95 -3.81
CA GLN A 226 -16.08 -3.69 -3.09
C GLN A 226 -14.62 -3.36 -2.82
N PHE A 227 -14.30 -2.05 -2.81
CA PHE A 227 -12.96 -1.54 -2.55
C PHE A 227 -12.95 -0.84 -1.20
N SER A 228 -12.19 -1.37 -0.24
CA SER A 228 -12.10 -0.84 1.11
C SER A 228 -10.69 -0.41 1.48
N ALA A 229 -10.59 0.57 2.36
CA ALA A 229 -9.35 0.86 3.06
C ALA A 229 -9.07 -0.19 4.16
N LEU A 230 -7.79 -0.39 4.54
CA LEU A 230 -7.32 -1.35 5.56
C LEU A 230 -7.69 -0.93 6.99
#